data_371dd918aefb52bf00da9a7e597f0baf
#
_entry.id   371dd918aefb52bf00da9a7e597f0baf
#
_cell.length_a   1.000
_cell.length_b   1.000
_cell.length_c   1.000
_cell.angle_alpha   90.00
_cell.angle_beta   90.00
_cell.angle_gamma   90.00
#
_symmetry.space_group_name_H-M   'P 1'
#
loop_
_entity.id
_entity.type
_entity.pdbx_description
1 polymer ?
#
loop_
_entity_poly.entity_id
_entity_poly.type
_entity_poly.pdbx_seq_one_letter_code
_entity_poly.pdbx_strand_id
1 'polypeptide(L)'
;FILIREWFKESQTIVPEHVEETIYYLGKGYAFIWQNVKIDLFFNGNTNSNNHEFDSYLQRLGYKFKNENHDFGGYVVFKDKKTGLIMDVGSTPNHKYTKDYQSGALSFEIIRNGKKLISNCGYFNRKNPRLNKISKSTASQNTLVIDDHSSCNIDSLSNISKGLKILKKKTVFEKNYWKISAAHDGYVNKYNSIHEREVEFYPEKMTFIGLDKIIKKKENHSYKFDIRFHLEPGVKLM
;
A
#
# COMPACT_ATOMS: atom_id res chain seq x y z
N PHE A 1 1.56 -9.86 20.47
CA PHE A 1 2.77 -9.42 21.19
C PHE A 1 2.42 -8.55 22.39
N ILE A 2 1.56 -7.53 22.27
CA ILE A 2 1.16 -6.69 23.42
C ILE A 2 0.59 -7.54 24.55
N LEU A 3 -0.37 -8.45 24.29
CA LEU A 3 -0.90 -9.36 25.32
C LEU A 3 0.20 -10.24 25.95
N ILE A 4 1.13 -10.74 25.15
CA ILE A 4 2.27 -11.53 25.64
C ILE A 4 3.11 -10.68 26.61
N ARG A 5 3.40 -9.45 26.25
CA ARG A 5 4.13 -8.51 27.11
C ARG A 5 3.40 -8.25 28.43
N GLU A 6 2.09 -8.02 28.38
CA GLU A 6 1.31 -7.79 29.61
C GLU A 6 1.28 -9.03 30.51
N TRP A 7 1.22 -10.26 29.95
CA TRP A 7 1.34 -11.50 30.74
C TRP A 7 2.70 -11.63 31.43
N PHE A 8 3.82 -11.28 30.76
CA PHE A 8 5.12 -11.25 31.43
C PHE A 8 5.13 -10.28 32.60
N LYS A 9 4.52 -9.10 32.44
CA LYS A 9 4.42 -8.10 33.50
C LYS A 9 3.55 -8.58 34.67
N GLU A 10 2.39 -9.14 34.38
CA GLU A 10 1.48 -9.67 35.41
C GLU A 10 2.13 -10.81 36.18
N SER A 11 2.90 -11.66 35.54
CA SER A 11 3.66 -12.74 36.18
C SER A 11 4.95 -12.27 36.88
N GLN A 12 5.23 -10.95 36.88
CA GLN A 12 6.44 -10.36 37.47
C GLN A 12 7.74 -10.95 36.88
N THR A 13 7.71 -11.36 35.61
CA THR A 13 8.86 -11.90 34.88
C THR A 13 9.42 -10.90 33.90
N ILE A 14 10.69 -11.05 33.55
CA ILE A 14 11.37 -10.15 32.57
C ILE A 14 10.78 -10.41 31.21
N VAL A 15 10.37 -9.34 30.53
CA VAL A 15 9.91 -9.41 29.13
C VAL A 15 11.12 -9.67 28.24
N PRO A 16 11.11 -10.72 27.39
CA PRO A 16 12.20 -10.97 26.47
C PRO A 16 12.40 -9.80 25.49
N GLU A 17 13.65 -9.46 25.21
CA GLU A 17 14.03 -8.32 24.35
C GLU A 17 13.36 -8.37 22.97
N HIS A 18 13.33 -9.56 22.33
CA HIS A 18 12.70 -9.73 21.03
C HIS A 18 11.19 -9.42 21.02
N VAL A 19 10.49 -9.53 22.17
CA VAL A 19 9.08 -9.14 22.32
C VAL A 19 8.97 -7.62 22.31
N GLU A 20 9.83 -6.94 23.05
CA GLU A 20 9.87 -5.46 23.10
C GLU A 20 10.25 -4.87 21.72
N GLU A 21 11.27 -5.42 21.07
CA GLU A 21 11.67 -5.02 19.71
C GLU A 21 10.53 -5.21 18.70
N THR A 22 9.85 -6.37 18.74
CA THR A 22 8.74 -6.66 17.85
C THR A 22 7.60 -5.65 18.05
N ILE A 23 7.24 -5.35 19.30
CA ILE A 23 6.21 -4.35 19.62
C ILE A 23 6.63 -2.98 19.11
N TYR A 24 7.90 -2.60 19.27
CA TYR A 24 8.42 -1.33 18.79
C TYR A 24 8.31 -1.19 17.26
N TYR A 25 8.73 -2.20 16.50
CA TYR A 25 8.67 -2.17 15.03
C TYR A 25 7.23 -2.19 14.51
N LEU A 26 6.38 -3.05 15.04
CA LEU A 26 4.97 -3.10 14.68
C LEU A 26 4.27 -1.78 15.05
N GLY A 27 4.60 -1.23 16.20
CA GLY A 27 4.07 0.06 16.65
C GLY A 27 4.48 1.23 15.75
N LYS A 28 5.72 1.24 15.23
CA LYS A 28 6.15 2.22 14.22
C LYS A 28 5.35 2.09 12.93
N GLY A 29 5.12 0.88 12.44
CA GLY A 29 4.29 0.63 11.26
C GLY A 29 2.85 1.09 11.46
N TYR A 30 2.27 0.77 12.62
CA TYR A 30 0.93 1.23 13.00
C TYR A 30 0.84 2.75 13.03
N ALA A 31 1.81 3.42 13.67
CA ALA A 31 1.86 4.87 13.75
C ALA A 31 2.01 5.50 12.36
N PHE A 32 2.86 4.92 11.50
CA PHE A 32 3.11 5.41 10.16
C PHE A 32 1.83 5.45 9.29
N ILE A 33 1.04 4.38 9.33
CA ILE A 33 -0.19 4.29 8.53
C ILE A 33 -1.36 4.94 9.28
N TRP A 34 -1.75 4.37 10.43
CA TRP A 34 -2.99 4.73 11.10
C TRP A 34 -3.00 6.16 11.64
N GLN A 35 -1.97 6.58 12.34
CA GLN A 35 -1.94 7.92 12.95
C GLN A 35 -1.90 9.02 11.89
N ASN A 36 -1.34 8.74 10.72
CA ASN A 36 -1.30 9.70 9.64
C ASN A 36 -2.67 9.88 8.97
N VAL A 37 -3.40 8.82 8.69
CA VAL A 37 -4.60 8.88 7.86
C VAL A 37 -5.90 8.65 8.63
N LYS A 38 -5.87 7.88 9.72
CA LYS A 38 -7.01 7.52 10.57
C LYS A 38 -8.22 6.94 9.80
N ILE A 39 -7.93 6.24 8.71
CA ILE A 39 -8.90 5.57 7.86
C ILE A 39 -8.28 4.28 7.33
N ASP A 40 -9.10 3.25 7.11
CA ASP A 40 -8.62 1.99 6.56
C ASP A 40 -8.14 2.16 5.12
N LEU A 41 -6.92 1.72 4.84
CA LEU A 41 -6.32 1.71 3.52
C LEU A 41 -6.43 0.31 2.92
N PHE A 42 -6.76 0.22 1.64
CA PHE A 42 -6.99 -1.07 0.98
C PHE A 42 -5.77 -1.55 0.21
N PHE A 43 -4.70 -1.84 0.95
CA PHE A 43 -3.47 -2.43 0.42
C PHE A 43 -3.22 -3.79 1.07
N ASN A 44 -2.69 -4.72 0.28
CA ASN A 44 -2.04 -5.96 0.71
C ASN A 44 -2.79 -6.73 1.81
N GLY A 45 -4.04 -7.11 1.50
CA GLY A 45 -4.86 -7.94 2.37
C GLY A 45 -5.68 -7.18 3.40
N ASN A 46 -5.57 -5.87 3.47
CA ASN A 46 -6.37 -5.09 4.41
C ASN A 46 -7.82 -4.96 3.93
N THR A 47 -8.71 -4.99 4.91
CA THR A 47 -10.15 -4.79 4.76
C THR A 47 -10.59 -3.73 5.77
N ASN A 48 -11.85 -3.37 5.77
CA ASN A 48 -12.43 -2.56 6.86
C ASN A 48 -12.18 -3.26 8.20
N SER A 49 -11.49 -2.58 9.10
CA SER A 49 -11.11 -3.08 10.42
C SER A 49 -11.54 -2.09 11.51
N ASN A 50 -11.65 -2.59 12.74
CA ASN A 50 -11.99 -1.75 13.88
C ASN A 50 -10.74 -1.11 14.50
N ASN A 51 -9.99 -0.36 13.70
CA ASN A 51 -8.75 0.27 14.13
C ASN A 51 -8.95 1.31 15.25
N HIS A 52 -10.14 1.92 15.36
CA HIS A 52 -10.45 2.85 16.44
C HIS A 52 -10.52 2.15 17.81
N GLU A 53 -11.09 0.93 17.89
CA GLU A 53 -11.08 0.16 19.12
C GLU A 53 -9.67 -0.27 19.50
N PHE A 54 -8.86 -0.68 18.52
CA PHE A 54 -7.48 -1.03 18.74
C PHE A 54 -6.66 0.17 19.22
N ASP A 55 -6.84 1.35 18.62
CA ASP A 55 -6.20 2.59 19.08
C ASP A 55 -6.57 2.92 20.53
N SER A 56 -7.85 2.82 20.87
CA SER A 56 -8.34 3.02 22.24
C SER A 56 -7.77 2.00 23.23
N TYR A 57 -7.61 0.76 22.81
CA TYR A 57 -6.96 -0.29 23.60
C TYR A 57 -5.49 0.04 23.86
N LEU A 58 -4.73 0.46 22.84
CA LEU A 58 -3.34 0.87 22.98
C LEU A 58 -3.19 2.05 23.93
N GLN A 59 -4.05 3.04 23.82
CA GLN A 59 -4.05 4.23 24.69
C GLN A 59 -4.29 3.86 26.16
N ARG A 60 -5.24 2.96 26.44
CA ARG A 60 -5.51 2.47 27.81
C ARG A 60 -4.31 1.79 28.44
N LEU A 61 -3.52 1.06 27.65
CA LEU A 61 -2.30 0.39 28.09
C LEU A 61 -1.07 1.32 28.11
N GLY A 62 -1.24 2.62 27.76
CA GLY A 62 -0.17 3.60 27.76
C GLY A 62 0.79 3.53 26.58
N TYR A 63 0.46 2.78 25.53
CA TYR A 63 1.27 2.73 24.32
C TYR A 63 1.13 4.01 23.49
N LYS A 64 2.26 4.62 23.18
CA LYS A 64 2.35 5.81 22.32
C LYS A 64 3.44 5.58 21.26
N PHE A 65 3.02 5.06 20.12
CA PHE A 65 3.92 4.90 18.99
C PHE A 65 4.01 6.19 18.19
N LYS A 66 5.19 6.45 17.60
CA LYS A 66 5.43 7.58 16.71
C LYS A 66 6.24 7.14 15.51
N ASN A 67 5.93 7.69 14.36
CA ASN A 67 6.74 7.58 13.17
C ASN A 67 6.67 8.91 12.40
N GLU A 68 7.80 9.57 12.24
CA GLU A 68 7.93 10.85 11.54
C GLU A 68 8.42 10.70 10.10
N ASN A 69 8.74 9.47 9.69
CA ASN A 69 9.18 9.19 8.33
C ASN A 69 7.99 9.25 7.36
N HIS A 70 8.26 9.65 6.13
CA HIS A 70 7.28 9.59 5.03
C HIS A 70 7.38 8.29 4.22
N ASP A 71 8.37 7.45 4.50
CA ASP A 71 8.67 6.21 3.79
C ASP A 71 8.98 5.11 4.81
N PHE A 72 8.13 4.09 4.86
CA PHE A 72 8.28 2.96 5.77
C PHE A 72 7.56 1.73 5.24
N GLY A 73 8.16 0.56 5.40
CA GLY A 73 7.54 -0.73 5.12
C GLY A 73 7.06 -0.94 3.68
N GLY A 74 7.66 -0.24 2.72
CA GLY A 74 7.23 -0.31 1.31
C GLY A 74 6.12 0.68 0.94
N TYR A 75 5.77 1.61 1.82
CA TYR A 75 4.78 2.64 1.56
C TYR A 75 5.37 4.03 1.70
N VAL A 76 4.88 4.96 0.89
CA VAL A 76 5.10 6.40 1.08
C VAL A 76 3.78 7.03 1.48
N VAL A 77 3.81 7.85 2.54
CA VAL A 77 2.66 8.60 3.03
C VAL A 77 3.00 10.07 3.07
N PHE A 78 2.31 10.85 2.27
CA PHE A 78 2.35 12.32 2.33
C PHE A 78 1.03 12.83 2.88
N LYS A 79 1.10 13.81 3.76
CA LYS A 79 -0.07 14.38 4.41
C LYS A 79 0.09 15.86 4.69
N ASP A 80 -0.97 16.60 4.46
CA ASP A 80 -1.22 17.92 5.02
C ASP A 80 -2.43 17.90 5.98
N LYS A 81 -2.94 19.07 6.38
CA LYS A 81 -4.09 19.17 7.29
C LYS A 81 -5.36 18.51 6.77
N LYS A 82 -5.54 18.42 5.47
CA LYS A 82 -6.80 18.01 4.84
C LYS A 82 -6.64 16.86 3.86
N THR A 83 -5.46 16.64 3.32
CA THR A 83 -5.21 15.68 2.23
C THR A 83 -4.15 14.67 2.63
N GLY A 84 -4.36 13.42 2.30
CA GLY A 84 -3.38 12.34 2.38
C GLY A 84 -3.22 11.67 1.03
N LEU A 85 -1.98 11.36 0.66
CA LEU A 85 -1.61 10.52 -0.47
C LEU A 85 -0.78 9.37 0.06
N ILE A 86 -1.23 8.15 -0.18
CA ILE A 86 -0.52 6.94 0.21
C ILE A 86 -0.25 6.13 -1.06
N MET A 87 0.99 5.69 -1.26
CA MET A 87 1.40 4.93 -2.43
C MET A 87 2.18 3.67 -2.02
N ASP A 88 1.83 2.53 -2.61
CA ASP A 88 2.59 1.28 -2.47
C ASP A 88 3.84 1.36 -3.36
N VAL A 89 5.00 1.39 -2.75
CA VAL A 89 6.33 1.41 -3.39
C VAL A 89 7.18 0.23 -2.90
N GLY A 90 6.53 -0.83 -2.45
CA GLY A 90 7.15 -2.04 -1.94
C GLY A 90 7.39 -3.09 -3.02
N SER A 91 8.52 -3.80 -2.92
CA SER A 91 8.71 -5.05 -3.65
C SER A 91 7.84 -6.16 -3.06
N THR A 92 7.48 -7.15 -3.86
CA THR A 92 6.79 -8.34 -3.35
C THR A 92 7.60 -8.96 -2.20
N PRO A 93 6.97 -9.25 -1.06
CA PRO A 93 7.65 -9.86 0.06
C PRO A 93 8.11 -11.29 -0.25
N ASN A 94 8.93 -11.87 0.64
CA ASN A 94 9.30 -13.27 0.54
C ASN A 94 8.05 -14.16 0.40
N HIS A 95 8.13 -15.23 -0.38
CA HIS A 95 7.01 -16.15 -0.70
C HIS A 95 6.21 -16.59 0.54
N LYS A 96 6.85 -16.78 1.68
CA LYS A 96 6.18 -17.13 2.94
C LYS A 96 5.13 -16.09 3.39
N TYR A 97 5.26 -14.85 2.95
CA TYR A 97 4.45 -13.72 3.37
C TYR A 97 3.55 -13.17 2.26
N THR A 98 3.38 -13.90 1.16
CA THR A 98 2.56 -13.45 0.01
C THR A 98 1.10 -13.87 0.07
N LYS A 99 0.68 -14.54 1.16
CA LYS A 99 -0.68 -15.08 1.31
C LYS A 99 -1.77 -14.05 1.02
N ASP A 100 -1.62 -12.86 1.54
CA ASP A 100 -2.59 -11.78 1.44
C ASP A 100 -2.07 -10.59 0.60
N TYR A 101 -0.90 -10.77 -0.04
CA TYR A 101 -0.32 -9.77 -0.93
C TYR A 101 -1.17 -9.61 -2.19
N GLN A 102 -1.26 -8.39 -2.67
CA GLN A 102 -1.99 -7.99 -3.89
C GLN A 102 -1.01 -7.41 -4.90
N SER A 103 -1.28 -7.58 -6.20
CA SER A 103 -0.43 -7.08 -7.29
C SER A 103 -0.63 -5.57 -7.50
N GLY A 104 -0.48 -4.79 -6.43
CA GLY A 104 -0.81 -3.37 -6.35
C GLY A 104 0.39 -2.43 -6.36
N ALA A 105 1.58 -2.88 -6.77
CA ALA A 105 2.74 -2.00 -6.82
C ALA A 105 2.48 -0.73 -7.63
N LEU A 106 2.89 0.41 -7.09
CA LEU A 106 2.64 1.77 -7.56
C LEU A 106 1.17 2.19 -7.57
N SER A 107 0.27 1.41 -6.94
CA SER A 107 -1.08 1.90 -6.67
C SER A 107 -1.07 2.93 -5.54
N PHE A 108 -2.07 3.78 -5.52
CA PHE A 108 -2.21 4.81 -4.50
C PHE A 108 -3.66 5.01 -4.06
N GLU A 109 -3.82 5.58 -2.88
CA GLU A 109 -5.10 6.07 -2.37
C GLU A 109 -4.99 7.54 -2.00
N ILE A 110 -6.08 8.28 -2.23
CA ILE A 110 -6.18 9.71 -1.89
C ILE A 110 -7.30 9.91 -0.91
N ILE A 111 -6.97 10.62 0.17
CA ILE A 111 -7.90 10.97 1.25
C ILE A 111 -8.03 12.50 1.28
N ARG A 112 -9.25 12.97 1.45
CA ARG A 112 -9.56 14.39 1.62
C ARG A 112 -10.57 14.59 2.73
N ASN A 113 -10.25 15.47 3.69
CA ASN A 113 -11.13 15.77 4.83
C ASN A 113 -11.61 14.49 5.57
N GLY A 114 -10.73 13.49 5.75
CA GLY A 114 -11.06 12.24 6.41
C GLY A 114 -11.95 11.28 5.61
N LYS A 115 -12.11 11.50 4.29
CA LYS A 115 -12.84 10.60 3.38
C LYS A 115 -11.95 10.19 2.23
N LYS A 116 -12.05 8.95 1.79
CA LYS A 116 -11.38 8.49 0.57
C LYS A 116 -12.03 9.14 -0.65
N LEU A 117 -11.19 9.49 -1.63
CA LEU A 117 -11.63 9.90 -2.97
C LEU A 117 -11.27 8.82 -3.98
N ILE A 118 -10.02 8.37 -3.96
CA ILE A 118 -9.50 7.27 -4.76
C ILE A 118 -9.12 6.17 -3.79
N SER A 119 -9.63 4.97 -4.02
CA SER A 119 -9.49 3.81 -3.15
C SER A 119 -9.22 2.56 -3.97
N ASN A 120 -8.31 1.71 -3.56
CA ASN A 120 -8.22 0.36 -4.12
C ASN A 120 -9.50 -0.44 -3.82
N CYS A 121 -9.75 -1.53 -4.56
CA CYS A 121 -11.00 -2.30 -4.42
C CYS A 121 -11.06 -3.14 -3.13
N GLY A 122 -10.03 -3.12 -2.29
CA GLY A 122 -9.97 -3.91 -1.07
C GLY A 122 -9.60 -5.37 -1.32
N TYR A 123 -9.75 -6.20 -0.29
CA TYR A 123 -9.35 -7.60 -0.29
C TYR A 123 -10.53 -8.50 0.04
N PHE A 124 -10.73 -9.53 -0.77
CA PHE A 124 -11.67 -10.61 -0.49
C PHE A 124 -10.94 -11.82 0.05
N ASN A 125 -11.42 -12.34 1.16
CA ASN A 125 -10.84 -13.52 1.77
C ASN A 125 -11.03 -14.78 0.88
N ARG A 126 -10.35 -15.88 1.23
CA ARG A 126 -10.35 -17.12 0.45
C ARG A 126 -11.69 -17.88 0.39
N LYS A 127 -12.74 -17.43 1.08
CA LYS A 127 -14.07 -18.08 1.04
C LYS A 127 -14.69 -18.03 -0.35
N ASN A 128 -14.32 -17.06 -1.18
CA ASN A 128 -14.72 -17.02 -2.59
C ASN A 128 -13.45 -16.94 -3.47
N PRO A 129 -13.00 -18.06 -4.05
CA PRO A 129 -11.76 -18.12 -4.84
C PRO A 129 -11.73 -17.13 -6.02
N ARG A 130 -12.86 -16.95 -6.69
CA ARG A 130 -12.96 -16.01 -7.83
C ARG A 130 -12.76 -14.57 -7.38
N LEU A 131 -13.47 -14.14 -6.36
CA LEU A 131 -13.34 -12.78 -5.81
C LEU A 131 -11.98 -12.57 -5.17
N ASN A 132 -11.43 -13.58 -4.50
CA ASN A 132 -10.07 -13.51 -3.96
C ASN A 132 -9.04 -13.27 -5.07
N LYS A 133 -9.11 -14.03 -6.17
CA LYS A 133 -8.21 -13.85 -7.32
C LYS A 133 -8.37 -12.47 -7.96
N ILE A 134 -9.60 -11.98 -8.13
CA ILE A 134 -9.88 -10.65 -8.67
C ILE A 134 -9.26 -9.57 -7.74
N SER A 135 -9.51 -9.64 -6.43
CA SER A 135 -9.01 -8.65 -5.49
C SER A 135 -7.48 -8.59 -5.42
N LYS A 136 -6.81 -9.69 -5.77
CA LYS A 136 -5.33 -9.75 -5.85
C LYS A 136 -4.77 -9.23 -7.16
N SER A 137 -5.59 -9.10 -8.20
CA SER A 137 -5.13 -8.66 -9.52
C SER A 137 -4.77 -7.17 -9.53
N THR A 138 -3.88 -6.79 -10.42
CA THR A 138 -3.52 -5.38 -10.65
C THR A 138 -4.73 -4.56 -11.10
N ALA A 139 -5.69 -5.20 -11.79
CA ALA A 139 -6.92 -4.54 -12.24
C ALA A 139 -7.79 -4.01 -11.10
N SER A 140 -7.67 -4.55 -9.89
CA SER A 140 -8.37 -4.08 -8.68
C SER A 140 -7.62 -2.99 -7.92
N GLN A 141 -6.52 -2.51 -8.47
CA GLN A 141 -5.65 -1.52 -7.84
C GLN A 141 -5.57 -0.25 -8.69
N ASN A 142 -5.29 0.89 -8.07
CA ASN A 142 -5.18 2.18 -8.75
C ASN A 142 -3.82 2.32 -9.44
N THR A 143 -3.58 1.51 -10.46
CA THR A 143 -2.30 1.46 -11.18
C THR A 143 -2.47 1.04 -12.64
N LEU A 144 -1.35 0.95 -13.36
CA LEU A 144 -1.31 0.57 -14.77
C LEU A 144 -1.36 -0.95 -14.93
N VAL A 145 -2.15 -1.39 -15.89
CA VAL A 145 -2.31 -2.81 -16.32
C VAL A 145 -1.94 -2.93 -17.79
N ILE A 146 -1.19 -3.97 -18.17
CA ILE A 146 -0.85 -4.26 -19.58
C ILE A 146 -1.62 -5.51 -20.02
N ASP A 147 -2.37 -5.43 -21.13
CA ASP A 147 -3.15 -6.53 -21.73
C ASP A 147 -3.96 -7.35 -20.69
N ASP A 148 -4.57 -6.70 -19.72
CA ASP A 148 -5.30 -7.33 -18.60
C ASP A 148 -4.47 -8.29 -17.72
N HIS A 149 -3.14 -8.23 -17.79
CA HIS A 149 -2.27 -9.04 -16.96
C HIS A 149 -1.81 -8.30 -15.71
N SER A 150 -1.82 -9.03 -14.61
CA SER A 150 -1.29 -8.52 -13.34
C SER A 150 0.23 -8.38 -13.38
N SER A 151 0.77 -7.40 -12.65
CA SER A 151 2.21 -7.15 -12.51
C SER A 151 2.94 -8.28 -11.76
N CYS A 152 2.21 -9.10 -10.98
CA CYS A 152 2.69 -10.35 -10.40
C CYS A 152 1.97 -11.55 -11.04
N ASN A 153 2.61 -12.70 -11.08
CA ASN A 153 1.96 -13.92 -11.51
C ASN A 153 1.11 -14.50 -10.35
N ILE A 154 -0.19 -14.65 -10.58
CA ILE A 154 -1.15 -15.21 -9.63
C ILE A 154 -1.55 -16.60 -10.16
N ASP A 155 -1.28 -17.65 -9.38
CA ASP A 155 -1.63 -19.03 -9.74
C ASP A 155 -3.14 -19.31 -9.62
N SER A 156 -3.54 -20.55 -9.94
CA SER A 156 -4.94 -21.00 -9.87
C SER A 156 -5.50 -21.00 -8.45
N LEU A 157 -4.64 -21.10 -7.43
CA LEU A 157 -4.98 -21.07 -6.01
C LEU A 157 -4.93 -19.66 -5.43
N SER A 158 -4.77 -18.66 -6.28
CA SER A 158 -4.63 -17.24 -5.90
C SER A 158 -3.39 -16.93 -5.04
N ASN A 159 -2.31 -17.71 -5.17
CA ASN A 159 -1.03 -17.38 -4.57
C ASN A 159 -0.17 -16.58 -5.57
N ILE A 160 0.74 -15.78 -5.04
CA ILE A 160 1.74 -15.11 -5.87
C ILE A 160 2.86 -16.10 -6.16
N SER A 161 2.88 -16.65 -7.38
CA SER A 161 3.91 -17.60 -7.84
C SER A 161 5.19 -16.88 -8.29
N LYS A 162 5.06 -15.65 -8.79
CA LYS A 162 6.18 -14.79 -9.14
C LYS A 162 5.84 -13.34 -8.82
N GLY A 163 6.63 -12.74 -7.96
CA GLY A 163 6.51 -11.33 -7.56
C GLY A 163 7.30 -10.38 -8.44
N LEU A 164 7.39 -9.14 -8.02
CA LEU A 164 8.11 -8.05 -8.65
C LEU A 164 9.10 -7.38 -7.69
N LYS A 165 10.01 -6.59 -8.24
CA LYS A 165 10.96 -5.77 -7.49
C LYS A 165 10.77 -4.30 -7.85
N ILE A 166 10.86 -3.44 -6.87
CA ILE A 166 11.01 -2.00 -7.08
C ILE A 166 12.46 -1.74 -7.47
N LEU A 167 12.65 -1.13 -8.63
CA LEU A 167 13.97 -0.87 -9.23
C LEU A 167 14.54 0.48 -8.82
N LYS A 168 13.67 1.47 -8.67
CA LYS A 168 14.02 2.81 -8.19
C LYS A 168 12.85 3.41 -7.41
N LYS A 169 13.20 4.29 -6.48
CA LYS A 169 12.25 5.09 -5.71
C LYS A 169 12.89 6.42 -5.36
N LYS A 170 12.15 7.50 -5.54
CA LYS A 170 12.55 8.86 -5.14
C LYS A 170 11.33 9.60 -4.63
N THR A 171 11.50 10.30 -3.52
CA THR A 171 10.47 11.12 -2.90
C THR A 171 10.98 12.54 -2.69
N VAL A 172 10.10 13.53 -2.86
CA VAL A 172 10.32 14.92 -2.48
C VAL A 172 9.12 15.34 -1.66
N PHE A 173 9.37 15.90 -0.47
CA PHE A 173 8.35 16.41 0.42
C PHE A 173 8.70 17.82 0.86
N GLU A 174 8.03 18.79 0.29
CA GLU A 174 8.19 20.21 0.57
C GLU A 174 6.83 20.82 0.93
N LYS A 175 6.81 21.97 1.50
CA LYS A 175 5.58 22.62 1.98
C LYS A 175 4.49 22.70 0.89
N ASN A 176 4.86 23.04 -0.34
CA ASN A 176 3.92 23.31 -1.44
C ASN A 176 4.08 22.34 -2.63
N TYR A 177 4.89 21.30 -2.49
CA TYR A 177 5.18 20.34 -3.55
C TYR A 177 5.56 18.98 -2.99
N TRP A 178 4.80 17.96 -3.37
CA TRP A 178 5.09 16.56 -3.04
C TRP A 178 5.28 15.77 -4.32
N LYS A 179 6.25 14.88 -4.32
CA LYS A 179 6.51 14.00 -5.46
C LYS A 179 6.91 12.61 -4.98
N ILE A 180 6.32 11.61 -5.59
CA ILE A 180 6.71 10.21 -5.47
C ILE A 180 7.00 9.70 -6.87
N SER A 181 8.18 9.15 -7.10
CA SER A 181 8.56 8.49 -8.35
C SER A 181 9.11 7.12 -8.01
N ALA A 182 8.55 6.08 -8.63
CA ALA A 182 9.03 4.72 -8.45
C ALA A 182 8.84 3.89 -9.73
N ALA A 183 9.61 2.80 -9.85
CA ALA A 183 9.52 1.89 -10.99
C ALA A 183 9.65 0.44 -10.55
N HIS A 184 8.96 -0.48 -11.25
CA HIS A 184 9.02 -1.91 -10.97
C HIS A 184 9.22 -2.76 -12.23
N ASP A 185 9.73 -3.99 -12.04
CA ASP A 185 10.03 -4.95 -13.09
C ASP A 185 8.89 -5.96 -13.36
N GLY A 186 7.72 -5.80 -12.79
CA GLY A 186 6.61 -6.76 -12.86
C GLY A 186 6.21 -7.18 -14.28
N TYR A 187 6.42 -6.30 -15.25
CA TYR A 187 6.10 -6.56 -16.66
C TYR A 187 7.30 -6.99 -17.51
N VAL A 188 8.51 -7.08 -16.94
CA VAL A 188 9.72 -7.43 -17.70
C VAL A 188 9.65 -8.82 -18.31
N ASN A 189 9.18 -9.81 -17.57
CA ASN A 189 9.19 -11.20 -18.04
C ASN A 189 8.27 -11.46 -19.24
N LYS A 190 7.12 -10.80 -19.29
CA LYS A 190 6.10 -11.03 -20.33
C LYS A 190 6.18 -10.00 -21.45
N TYR A 191 6.49 -8.75 -21.10
CA TYR A 191 6.40 -7.63 -22.02
C TYR A 191 7.74 -6.92 -22.26
N ASN A 192 8.84 -7.41 -21.69
CA ASN A 192 10.14 -6.71 -21.71
C ASN A 192 10.05 -5.24 -21.27
N SER A 193 9.13 -4.94 -20.37
CA SER A 193 8.80 -3.56 -20.03
C SER A 193 8.89 -3.30 -18.53
N ILE A 194 9.38 -2.13 -18.18
CA ILE A 194 9.38 -1.58 -16.82
C ILE A 194 8.24 -0.58 -16.76
N HIS A 195 7.44 -0.62 -15.70
CA HIS A 195 6.49 0.43 -15.39
C HIS A 195 7.13 1.41 -14.41
N GLU A 196 7.13 2.68 -14.78
CA GLU A 196 7.51 3.80 -13.92
C GLU A 196 6.31 4.71 -13.75
N ARG A 197 6.02 5.07 -12.51
CA ARG A 197 4.99 6.04 -12.14
C ARG A 197 5.60 7.18 -11.36
N GLU A 198 5.14 8.37 -11.68
CA GLU A 198 5.40 9.60 -10.96
C GLU A 198 4.07 10.24 -10.56
N VAL A 199 3.94 10.60 -9.30
CA VAL A 199 2.78 11.33 -8.77
C VAL A 199 3.29 12.61 -8.12
N GLU A 200 2.76 13.74 -8.57
CA GLU A 200 3.01 15.06 -8.00
C GLU A 200 1.73 15.61 -7.37
N PHE A 201 1.87 16.29 -6.26
CA PHE A 201 0.78 16.99 -5.62
C PHE A 201 1.20 18.41 -5.23
N TYR A 202 0.34 19.35 -5.56
CA TYR A 202 0.47 20.77 -5.26
C TYR A 202 -0.61 21.17 -4.25
N PRO A 203 -0.32 21.20 -2.94
CA PRO A 203 -1.30 21.44 -1.89
C PRO A 203 -2.11 22.73 -2.06
N GLU A 204 -1.46 23.84 -2.43
CA GLU A 204 -2.11 25.13 -2.62
C GLU A 204 -3.12 25.13 -3.75
N LYS A 205 -2.81 24.44 -4.84
CA LYS A 205 -3.66 24.34 -6.04
C LYS A 205 -4.63 23.16 -5.98
N MET A 206 -4.49 22.28 -4.97
CA MET A 206 -5.24 21.02 -4.86
C MET A 206 -5.16 20.18 -6.14
N THR A 207 -3.99 20.14 -6.77
CA THR A 207 -3.78 19.48 -8.05
C THR A 207 -2.89 18.27 -7.87
N PHE A 208 -3.35 17.11 -8.34
CA PHE A 208 -2.57 15.89 -8.52
C PHE A 208 -2.23 15.73 -10.00
N ILE A 209 -0.97 15.43 -10.29
CA ILE A 209 -0.50 15.11 -11.64
C ILE A 209 0.13 13.72 -11.57
N GLY A 210 -0.41 12.79 -12.35
CA GLY A 210 0.13 11.45 -12.52
C GLY A 210 0.79 11.31 -13.88
N LEU A 211 1.96 10.69 -13.93
CA LEU A 211 2.67 10.32 -15.15
C LEU A 211 3.06 8.85 -15.06
N ASP A 212 2.53 8.05 -15.98
CA ASP A 212 2.93 6.65 -16.16
C ASP A 212 3.79 6.51 -17.41
N LYS A 213 4.92 5.81 -17.27
CA LYS A 213 5.83 5.48 -18.37
C LYS A 213 5.99 3.97 -18.46
N ILE A 214 5.92 3.46 -19.68
CA ILE A 214 6.26 2.07 -19.99
C ILE A 214 7.59 2.10 -20.74
N ILE A 215 8.66 1.65 -20.06
CA ILE A 215 10.02 1.65 -20.60
C ILE A 215 10.28 0.27 -21.18
N LYS A 216 10.24 0.18 -22.52
CA LYS A 216 10.55 -1.05 -23.27
C LYS A 216 12.06 -1.31 -23.29
N LYS A 217 12.45 -2.55 -23.02
CA LYS A 217 13.85 -3.00 -23.16
C LYS A 217 14.18 -3.48 -24.58
N LYS A 218 13.15 -3.87 -25.37
CA LYS A 218 13.25 -4.25 -26.78
C LYS A 218 11.94 -3.87 -27.48
N GLU A 219 12.04 -3.41 -28.73
CA GLU A 219 10.89 -3.00 -29.55
C GLU A 219 10.35 -4.17 -30.36
N ASN A 220 9.57 -5.07 -29.81
CA ASN A 220 9.07 -6.20 -30.62
C ASN A 220 7.57 -6.46 -30.57
N HIS A 221 6.80 -5.80 -29.72
CA HIS A 221 5.34 -6.05 -29.64
C HIS A 221 4.56 -4.78 -29.30
N SER A 222 3.40 -4.60 -29.94
CA SER A 222 2.36 -3.68 -29.49
C SER A 222 1.54 -4.37 -28.41
N TYR A 223 1.16 -3.66 -27.37
CA TYR A 223 0.25 -4.11 -26.31
C TYR A 223 -0.65 -2.95 -25.90
N LYS A 224 -1.80 -3.28 -25.35
CA LYS A 224 -2.71 -2.32 -24.74
C LYS A 224 -2.34 -2.10 -23.29
N PHE A 225 -2.64 -0.94 -22.77
CA PHE A 225 -2.53 -0.66 -21.36
C PHE A 225 -3.71 0.18 -20.89
N ASP A 226 -4.10 -0.04 -19.65
CA ASP A 226 -5.11 0.74 -18.95
C ASP A 226 -4.49 1.34 -17.69
N ILE A 227 -4.77 2.60 -17.40
CA ILE A 227 -4.52 3.21 -16.10
C ILE A 227 -5.84 3.27 -15.37
N ARG A 228 -5.94 2.64 -14.22
CA ARG A 228 -7.19 2.51 -13.46
C ARG A 228 -7.18 3.41 -12.23
N PHE A 229 -8.30 4.07 -12.02
CA PHE A 229 -8.59 4.85 -10.83
C PHE A 229 -9.98 4.45 -10.33
N HIS A 230 -10.03 3.77 -9.18
CA HIS A 230 -11.28 3.38 -8.56
C HIS A 230 -11.71 4.50 -7.60
N LEU A 231 -12.90 5.02 -7.81
CA LEU A 231 -13.46 6.02 -6.92
C LEU A 231 -14.12 5.34 -5.73
N GLU A 232 -14.00 5.96 -4.57
CA GLU A 232 -14.76 5.53 -3.40
C GLU A 232 -16.27 5.60 -3.70
N PRO A 233 -17.08 4.60 -3.28
CA PRO A 233 -18.53 4.66 -3.47
C PRO A 233 -19.14 5.97 -2.99
N GLY A 234 -19.95 6.60 -3.85
CA GLY A 234 -20.56 7.90 -3.57
C GLY A 234 -19.77 9.12 -4.04
N VAL A 235 -18.53 8.97 -4.48
CA VAL A 235 -17.77 10.04 -5.16
C VAL A 235 -18.31 10.20 -6.58
N LYS A 236 -18.70 11.42 -6.96
CA LYS A 236 -19.18 11.75 -8.30
C LYS A 236 -18.15 12.62 -9.02
N LEU A 237 -17.89 12.30 -10.28
CA LEU A 237 -17.18 13.19 -11.20
C LEU A 237 -18.17 14.24 -11.70
N MET A 238 -17.73 15.49 -11.71
CA MET A 238 -18.46 16.62 -12.29
C MET A 238 -17.89 16.95 -13.66
#